data_6271d61e9b7b5d0c45f2feb002255889
#
_entry.id   6271d61e9b7b5d0c45f2feb002255889
#
_cell.length_a   1.000
_cell.length_b   1.000
_cell.length_c   1.000
_cell.angle_alpha   90.00
_cell.angle_beta   90.00
_cell.angle_gamma   90.00
#
_symmetry.space_group_name_H-M   'P 1'
#
loop_
_entity.id
_entity.type
_entity.pdbx_description
1 polymer ?
#
loop_
_entity_poly.entity_id
_entity_poly.type
_entity_poly.pdbx_seq_one_letter_code
_entity_poly.pdbx_strand_id
1 'polypeptide(L)'
;ARNDYWLNLVTVFGYVGGTISAYLAYSNWVGLRGWGITSHPDIERIRARSQDGSRIDYLSDNPVEVQRMQVLLTPLRWDVAMGALVLFIVTASFMIAGAIVLYPRHQILPGNAFDLLTSQSAIWAEIHSGLVPVYHVAVLASLWGTLATIPEAATRVTHEFLSAVWKSFESFPYKG
;
A
#
# COMPACT_ATOMS: atom_id res chain seq x y z
N ALA A 1 30.88 -11.52 -7.40
CA ALA A 1 29.93 -11.86 -6.32
C ALA A 1 29.67 -10.72 -5.34
N ARG A 2 30.54 -9.69 -5.24
CA ARG A 2 30.43 -8.62 -4.23
C ARG A 2 29.57 -7.42 -4.68
N ASN A 3 29.39 -7.24 -5.99
CA ASN A 3 28.59 -6.13 -6.54
C ASN A 3 27.07 -6.40 -6.50
N ASP A 4 26.66 -7.65 -6.51
CA ASP A 4 25.24 -8.00 -6.60
C ASP A 4 24.51 -7.82 -5.24
N TYR A 5 25.24 -7.87 -4.12
CA TYR A 5 24.64 -7.72 -2.79
C TYR A 5 24.02 -6.32 -2.59
N TRP A 6 24.71 -5.26 -2.98
CA TRP A 6 24.19 -3.90 -2.86
C TRP A 6 23.03 -3.64 -3.82
N LEU A 7 23.07 -4.20 -5.01
CA LEU A 7 21.99 -4.09 -5.98
C LEU A 7 20.72 -4.78 -5.45
N ASN A 8 20.87 -5.99 -4.90
CA ASN A 8 19.76 -6.71 -4.28
C ASN A 8 19.20 -5.96 -3.07
N LEU A 9 20.05 -5.36 -2.25
CA LEU A 9 19.62 -4.60 -1.08
C LEU A 9 18.86 -3.34 -1.49
N VAL A 10 19.32 -2.59 -2.49
CA VAL A 10 18.63 -1.43 -3.07
C VAL A 10 17.29 -1.85 -3.66
N THR A 11 17.23 -2.98 -4.36
CA THR A 11 16.00 -3.52 -4.92
C THR A 11 14.98 -3.84 -3.83
N VAL A 12 15.40 -4.51 -2.75
CA VAL A 12 14.53 -4.80 -1.60
C VAL A 12 14.00 -3.52 -0.96
N PHE A 13 14.85 -2.52 -0.72
CA PHE A 13 14.42 -1.24 -0.18
C PHE A 13 13.49 -0.48 -1.13
N GLY A 14 13.71 -0.57 -2.44
CA GLY A 14 12.81 0.00 -3.46
C GLY A 14 11.42 -0.61 -3.43
N TYR A 15 11.31 -1.90 -3.16
CA TYR A 15 10.03 -2.59 -3.01
C TYR A 15 9.29 -2.23 -1.71
N VAL A 16 10.01 -2.00 -0.63
CA VAL A 16 9.42 -1.65 0.68
C VAL A 16 8.80 -0.26 0.66
N GLY A 17 9.32 0.66 -0.14
CA GLY A 17 8.90 2.07 -0.15
C GLY A 17 7.52 2.34 -0.78
N GLY A 18 6.91 1.37 -1.43
CA GLY A 18 5.68 1.60 -2.20
C GLY A 18 5.88 2.52 -3.42
N THR A 19 4.96 2.51 -4.35
CA THR A 19 4.99 3.39 -5.51
C THR A 19 4.22 4.69 -5.23
N ILE A 20 4.61 5.79 -5.89
CA ILE A 20 3.87 7.06 -5.82
C ILE A 20 2.38 6.84 -6.15
N SER A 21 2.08 5.95 -7.12
CA SER A 21 0.70 5.59 -7.48
C SER A 21 -0.06 4.93 -6.32
N ALA A 22 0.59 4.13 -5.49
CA ALA A 22 -0.05 3.53 -4.32
C ALA A 22 -0.41 4.58 -3.26
N TYR A 23 0.46 5.58 -3.02
CA TYR A 23 0.15 6.68 -2.11
C TYR A 23 -0.99 7.56 -2.64
N LEU A 24 -1.03 7.86 -3.94
CA LEU A 24 -2.12 8.60 -4.56
C LEU A 24 -3.45 7.84 -4.46
N ALA A 25 -3.46 6.54 -4.76
CA ALA A 25 -4.64 5.70 -4.61
C ALA A 25 -5.13 5.65 -3.15
N TYR A 26 -4.21 5.51 -2.20
CA TYR A 26 -4.56 5.51 -0.77
C TYR A 26 -5.15 6.85 -0.34
N SER A 27 -4.55 7.98 -0.74
CA SER A 27 -5.07 9.31 -0.42
C SER A 27 -6.48 9.52 -1.00
N ASN A 28 -6.75 9.01 -2.19
CA ASN A 28 -8.06 9.05 -2.81
C ASN A 28 -9.08 8.22 -2.01
N TRP A 29 -8.75 6.99 -1.61
CA TRP A 29 -9.62 6.16 -0.77
C TRP A 29 -9.92 6.78 0.59
N VAL A 30 -8.93 7.41 1.21
CA VAL A 30 -9.12 8.21 2.44
C VAL A 30 -10.14 9.32 2.20
N GLY A 31 -10.03 10.01 1.06
CA GLY A 31 -10.97 11.06 0.64
C GLY A 31 -12.39 10.53 0.44
N LEU A 32 -12.55 9.41 -0.26
CA LEU A 32 -13.86 8.80 -0.52
C LEU A 32 -14.56 8.32 0.76
N ARG A 33 -13.80 7.88 1.76
CA ARG A 33 -14.35 7.49 3.08
C ARG A 33 -14.61 8.67 4.00
N GLY A 34 -14.25 9.87 3.59
CA GLY A 34 -14.36 11.05 4.42
C GLY A 34 -13.47 10.98 5.67
N TRP A 35 -12.29 10.37 5.59
CA TRP A 35 -11.34 10.29 6.70
C TRP A 35 -10.37 11.47 6.69
N GLY A 36 -9.85 11.82 7.86
CA GLY A 36 -8.89 12.90 8.00
C GLY A 36 -9.48 14.26 7.64
N ILE A 37 -8.68 15.08 6.95
CA ILE A 37 -9.07 16.45 6.58
C ILE A 37 -10.32 16.52 5.69
N THR A 38 -10.62 15.47 4.95
CA THR A 38 -11.78 15.43 4.04
C THR A 38 -13.13 15.41 4.78
N SER A 39 -13.13 15.10 6.08
CA SER A 39 -14.32 15.22 6.95
C SER A 39 -14.44 16.61 7.60
N HIS A 40 -13.51 17.51 7.36
CA HIS A 40 -13.57 18.83 7.98
C HIS A 40 -14.73 19.67 7.39
N PRO A 41 -15.53 20.38 8.22
CA PRO A 41 -16.67 21.17 7.72
C PRO A 41 -16.29 22.21 6.67
N ASP A 42 -15.09 22.77 6.79
CA ASP A 42 -14.58 23.82 5.89
C ASP A 42 -13.82 23.26 4.67
N ILE A 43 -13.88 21.96 4.40
CA ILE A 43 -13.08 21.34 3.33
C ILE A 43 -13.40 21.95 1.95
N GLU A 44 -14.67 22.24 1.68
CA GLU A 44 -15.06 22.84 0.40
C GLU A 44 -14.51 24.26 0.23
N ARG A 45 -14.47 25.03 1.32
CA ARG A 45 -13.84 26.35 1.32
C ARG A 45 -12.33 26.26 1.01
N ILE A 46 -11.65 25.29 1.64
CA ILE A 46 -10.22 25.06 1.45
C ILE A 46 -9.93 24.62 0.01
N ARG A 47 -10.77 23.73 -0.55
CA ARG A 47 -10.65 23.28 -1.93
C ARG A 47 -10.87 24.42 -2.93
N ALA A 48 -11.92 25.20 -2.75
CA ALA A 48 -12.21 26.33 -3.62
C ALA A 48 -11.05 27.33 -3.67
N ARG A 49 -10.47 27.67 -2.52
CA ARG A 49 -9.32 28.57 -2.45
C ARG A 49 -8.04 27.97 -3.04
N SER A 50 -7.83 26.67 -2.90
CA SER A 50 -6.70 25.99 -3.52
C SER A 50 -6.79 25.99 -5.05
N GLN A 51 -8.00 25.92 -5.61
CA GLN A 51 -8.23 25.99 -7.06
C GLN A 51 -8.01 27.38 -7.63
N ASP A 52 -8.36 28.41 -6.89
CA ASP A 52 -8.16 29.81 -7.31
C ASP A 52 -6.69 30.24 -7.32
N GLY A 53 -5.78 29.42 -6.78
CA GLY A 53 -4.33 29.67 -6.77
C GLY A 53 -3.90 30.93 -6.01
N SER A 54 -4.82 31.63 -5.36
CA SER A 54 -4.59 32.96 -4.82
C SER A 54 -3.95 32.96 -3.45
N ARG A 55 -4.16 31.93 -2.62
CA ARG A 55 -3.55 31.81 -1.30
C ARG A 55 -3.66 30.36 -0.78
N ILE A 56 -2.58 29.91 -0.13
CA ILE A 56 -2.64 28.70 0.70
C ILE A 56 -3.52 29.02 1.91
N ASP A 57 -4.64 28.32 2.07
CA ASP A 57 -5.48 28.43 3.24
C ASP A 57 -4.95 27.50 4.35
N TYR A 58 -4.72 28.06 5.53
CA TYR A 58 -4.29 27.28 6.67
C TYR A 58 -5.47 27.03 7.61
N LEU A 59 -5.49 25.86 8.21
CA LEU A 59 -6.38 25.60 9.33
C LEU A 59 -5.94 26.45 10.51
N SER A 60 -6.91 26.95 11.26
CA SER A 60 -6.64 27.79 12.44
C SER A 60 -5.85 27.02 13.50
N ASP A 61 -4.85 27.67 14.11
CA ASP A 61 -4.08 27.14 15.25
C ASP A 61 -4.88 27.19 16.57
N ASN A 62 -6.18 27.43 16.50
CA ASN A 62 -7.04 27.39 17.68
C ASN A 62 -7.00 25.98 18.30
N PRO A 63 -6.78 25.85 19.62
CA PRO A 63 -6.71 24.57 20.32
C PRO A 63 -7.92 23.66 20.05
N VAL A 64 -9.09 24.22 19.86
CA VAL A 64 -10.32 23.46 19.53
C VAL A 64 -10.23 22.83 18.15
N GLU A 65 -9.73 23.57 17.15
CA GLU A 65 -9.57 23.06 15.80
C GLU A 65 -8.44 22.01 15.72
N VAL A 66 -7.35 22.22 16.44
CA VAL A 66 -6.25 21.24 16.56
C VAL A 66 -6.76 19.93 17.17
N GLN A 67 -7.57 20.00 18.24
CA GLN A 67 -8.16 18.82 18.85
C GLN A 67 -9.14 18.12 17.89
N ARG A 68 -9.97 18.86 17.15
CA ARG A 68 -10.85 18.32 16.13
C ARG A 68 -10.06 17.57 15.05
N MET A 69 -8.98 18.17 14.55
CA MET A 69 -8.11 17.54 13.55
C MET A 69 -7.45 16.26 14.06
N GLN A 70 -7.03 16.22 15.33
CA GLN A 70 -6.49 14.99 15.93
C GLN A 70 -7.53 13.87 15.96
N VAL A 71 -8.78 14.18 16.28
CA VAL A 71 -9.88 13.20 16.25
C VAL A 71 -10.14 12.70 14.82
N LEU A 72 -10.19 13.59 13.83
CA LEU A 72 -10.39 13.23 12.43
C LEU A 72 -9.25 12.38 11.85
N LEU A 73 -8.02 12.54 12.34
CA LEU A 73 -6.87 11.74 11.93
C LEU A 73 -6.78 10.38 12.65
N THR A 74 -7.55 10.16 13.69
CA THR A 74 -7.48 8.93 14.49
C THR A 74 -7.75 7.66 13.67
N PRO A 75 -8.79 7.57 12.82
CA PRO A 75 -9.01 6.39 11.99
C PRO A 75 -7.83 6.10 11.06
N LEU A 76 -7.26 7.13 10.44
CA LEU A 76 -6.11 7.00 9.57
C LEU A 76 -4.87 6.47 10.29
N ARG A 77 -4.61 6.98 11.51
CA ARG A 77 -3.50 6.51 12.33
C ARG A 77 -3.64 5.04 12.71
N TRP A 78 -4.85 4.60 13.06
CA TRP A 78 -5.12 3.20 13.36
C TRP A 78 -5.00 2.31 12.13
N ASP A 79 -5.51 2.73 10.98
CA ASP A 79 -5.40 2.00 9.72
C ASP A 79 -3.92 1.77 9.34
N VAL A 80 -3.12 2.83 9.35
CA VAL A 80 -1.68 2.75 9.05
C VAL A 80 -0.93 1.91 10.09
N ALA A 81 -1.22 2.09 11.39
CA ALA A 81 -0.55 1.34 12.45
C ALA A 81 -0.85 -0.15 12.37
N MET A 82 -2.12 -0.52 12.16
CA MET A 82 -2.52 -1.92 12.00
C MET A 82 -1.94 -2.54 10.74
N GLY A 83 -1.97 -1.81 9.61
CA GLY A 83 -1.34 -2.26 8.36
C GLY A 83 0.16 -2.50 8.52
N ALA A 84 0.88 -1.57 9.16
CA ALA A 84 2.30 -1.71 9.44
C ALA A 84 2.60 -2.89 10.38
N LEU A 85 1.79 -3.09 11.42
CA LEU A 85 1.94 -4.21 12.35
C LEU A 85 1.76 -5.56 11.65
N VAL A 86 0.70 -5.70 10.85
CA VAL A 86 0.43 -6.92 10.08
C VAL A 86 1.58 -7.20 9.11
N LEU A 87 2.00 -6.18 8.35
CA LEU A 87 3.12 -6.30 7.42
C LEU A 87 4.41 -6.74 8.14
N PHE A 88 4.71 -6.14 9.29
CA PHE A 88 5.87 -6.49 10.09
C PHE A 88 5.83 -7.95 10.56
N ILE A 89 4.70 -8.40 11.12
CA ILE A 89 4.53 -9.78 11.60
C ILE A 89 4.70 -10.78 10.46
N VAL A 90 4.03 -10.54 9.32
CA VAL A 90 4.10 -11.42 8.15
C VAL A 90 5.52 -11.48 7.60
N THR A 91 6.16 -10.33 7.40
CA THR A 91 7.53 -10.27 6.86
C THR A 91 8.53 -10.94 7.81
N ALA A 92 8.47 -10.64 9.10
CA ALA A 92 9.33 -11.26 10.09
C ALA A 92 9.14 -12.79 10.16
N SER A 93 7.90 -13.27 10.09
CA SER A 93 7.59 -14.70 10.08
C SER A 93 8.20 -15.39 8.85
N PHE A 94 8.08 -14.82 7.67
CA PHE A 94 8.70 -15.39 6.46
C PHE A 94 10.23 -15.33 6.50
N MET A 95 10.81 -14.26 7.02
CA MET A 95 12.28 -14.16 7.16
C MET A 95 12.82 -15.20 8.13
N ILE A 96 12.19 -15.38 9.29
CA ILE A 96 12.58 -16.38 10.30
C ILE A 96 12.42 -17.78 9.73
N ALA A 97 11.26 -18.09 9.13
CA ALA A 97 11.01 -19.38 8.52
C ALA A 97 12.00 -19.70 7.38
N GLY A 98 12.30 -18.72 6.53
CA GLY A 98 13.31 -18.85 5.49
C GLY A 98 14.72 -19.12 6.05
N ALA A 99 15.09 -18.43 7.12
CA ALA A 99 16.38 -18.65 7.79
C ALA A 99 16.49 -20.04 8.42
N ILE A 100 15.41 -20.55 9.00
CA ILE A 100 15.42 -21.87 9.68
C ILE A 100 15.32 -23.01 8.68
N VAL A 101 14.50 -22.91 7.64
CA VAL A 101 14.18 -24.02 6.73
C VAL A 101 15.06 -24.03 5.49
N LEU A 102 15.23 -22.86 4.84
CA LEU A 102 15.91 -22.80 3.55
C LEU A 102 17.43 -22.63 3.67
N TYR A 103 17.90 -21.85 4.64
CA TYR A 103 19.33 -21.58 4.81
C TYR A 103 20.15 -22.84 5.09
N PRO A 104 19.78 -23.77 5.99
CA PRO A 104 20.55 -24.99 6.27
C PRO A 104 20.63 -25.92 5.05
N ARG A 105 19.69 -25.83 4.14
CA ARG A 105 19.64 -26.69 2.93
C ARG A 105 20.48 -26.16 1.78
N HIS A 106 21.13 -24.99 1.94
CA HIS A 106 21.87 -24.30 0.89
C HIS A 106 21.09 -24.19 -0.42
N GLN A 107 19.77 -24.12 -0.35
CA GLN A 107 18.95 -23.98 -1.56
C GLN A 107 19.18 -22.61 -2.16
N ILE A 108 19.79 -22.62 -3.35
CA ILE A 108 19.83 -21.42 -4.21
C ILE A 108 18.39 -21.22 -4.68
N LEU A 109 17.76 -20.12 -4.26
CA LEU A 109 16.41 -19.79 -4.71
C LEU A 109 16.44 -19.59 -6.22
N PRO A 110 15.62 -20.35 -6.97
CA PRO A 110 15.56 -20.23 -8.42
C PRO A 110 15.06 -18.83 -8.81
N GLY A 111 15.57 -18.32 -9.93
CA GLY A 111 15.23 -16.98 -10.42
C GLY A 111 13.82 -16.85 -11.00
N ASN A 112 13.02 -17.92 -11.01
CA ASN A 112 11.68 -17.88 -11.54
C ASN A 112 10.61 -17.90 -10.42
N ALA A 113 9.50 -17.18 -10.63
CA ALA A 113 8.47 -17.00 -9.63
C ALA A 113 7.77 -18.30 -9.18
N PHE A 114 7.61 -19.27 -10.09
CA PHE A 114 6.98 -20.55 -9.76
C PHE A 114 7.84 -21.41 -8.82
N ASP A 115 9.14 -21.47 -9.09
CA ASP A 115 10.06 -22.22 -8.25
C ASP A 115 10.22 -21.55 -6.87
N LEU A 116 10.11 -20.22 -6.84
CA LEU A 116 10.09 -19.48 -5.57
C LEU A 116 8.87 -19.87 -4.73
N LEU A 117 7.67 -19.90 -5.31
CA LEU A 117 6.45 -20.31 -4.62
C LEU A 117 6.54 -21.77 -4.12
N THR A 118 7.09 -22.66 -4.95
CA THR A 118 7.30 -24.05 -4.57
C THR A 118 8.30 -24.18 -3.42
N SER A 119 9.40 -23.42 -3.47
CA SER A 119 10.39 -23.40 -2.37
C SER A 119 9.81 -22.87 -1.07
N GLN A 120 8.97 -21.83 -1.14
CA GLN A 120 8.26 -21.32 0.03
C GLN A 120 7.25 -22.30 0.61
N SER A 121 6.60 -23.13 -0.24
CA SER A 121 5.68 -24.16 0.25
C SER A 121 6.36 -25.21 1.10
N ALA A 122 7.67 -25.44 0.90
CA ALA A 122 8.46 -26.38 1.72
C ALA A 122 8.52 -25.94 3.20
N ILE A 123 8.45 -24.63 3.49
CA ILE A 123 8.40 -24.11 4.86
C ILE A 123 7.16 -24.64 5.58
N TRP A 124 6.03 -24.64 4.91
CA TRP A 124 4.74 -25.10 5.45
C TRP A 124 4.69 -26.62 5.57
N ALA A 125 5.32 -27.33 4.63
CA ALA A 125 5.43 -28.77 4.67
C ALA A 125 6.22 -29.29 5.88
N GLU A 126 7.23 -28.54 6.35
CA GLU A 126 7.99 -28.88 7.55
C GLU A 126 7.16 -28.79 8.84
N ILE A 127 6.20 -27.87 8.89
CA ILE A 127 5.32 -27.71 10.04
C ILE A 127 4.27 -28.82 10.01
N HIS A 128 3.56 -28.98 8.90
CA HIS A 128 2.57 -30.02 8.67
C HIS A 128 2.19 -30.08 7.19
N SER A 129 2.17 -31.28 6.61
CA SER A 129 1.86 -31.48 5.18
C SER A 129 0.50 -30.92 4.74
N GLY A 130 -0.49 -30.92 5.63
CA GLY A 130 -1.81 -30.34 5.39
C GLY A 130 -1.83 -28.79 5.24
N LEU A 131 -0.76 -28.10 5.61
CA LEU A 131 -0.66 -26.64 5.45
C LEU A 131 -0.24 -26.23 4.03
N VAL A 132 0.33 -27.13 3.24
CA VAL A 132 0.73 -26.83 1.85
C VAL A 132 -0.45 -26.39 0.98
N PRO A 133 -1.59 -27.12 0.93
CA PRO A 133 -2.75 -26.64 0.17
C PRO A 133 -3.32 -25.34 0.73
N VAL A 134 -3.31 -25.12 2.05
CA VAL A 134 -3.75 -23.86 2.67
C VAL A 134 -2.87 -22.69 2.20
N TYR A 135 -1.56 -22.90 2.16
CA TYR A 135 -0.62 -21.91 1.61
C TYR A 135 -0.94 -21.56 0.15
N HIS A 136 -1.16 -22.56 -0.71
CA HIS A 136 -1.49 -22.30 -2.11
C HIS A 136 -2.82 -21.54 -2.29
N VAL A 137 -3.84 -21.87 -1.50
CA VAL A 137 -5.10 -21.13 -1.49
C VAL A 137 -4.87 -19.67 -1.04
N ALA A 138 -4.07 -19.45 0.00
CA ALA A 138 -3.73 -18.11 0.48
C ALA A 138 -2.97 -17.30 -0.58
N VAL A 139 -2.03 -17.92 -1.31
CA VAL A 139 -1.32 -17.29 -2.43
C VAL A 139 -2.28 -16.90 -3.54
N LEU A 140 -3.17 -17.82 -3.95
CA LEU A 140 -4.19 -17.53 -4.98
C LEU A 140 -5.12 -16.40 -4.56
N ALA A 141 -5.59 -16.40 -3.30
CA ALA A 141 -6.43 -15.33 -2.79
C ALA A 141 -5.70 -13.97 -2.77
N SER A 142 -4.42 -13.96 -2.41
CA SER A 142 -3.57 -12.77 -2.44
C SER A 142 -3.37 -12.23 -3.86
N LEU A 143 -3.07 -13.12 -4.82
CA LEU A 143 -2.94 -12.75 -6.23
C LEU A 143 -4.25 -12.21 -6.80
N TRP A 144 -5.38 -12.83 -6.45
CA TRP A 144 -6.70 -12.35 -6.85
C TRP A 144 -6.99 -10.96 -6.29
N GLY A 145 -6.71 -10.73 -5.01
CA GLY A 145 -6.83 -9.41 -4.39
C GLY A 145 -5.99 -8.36 -5.09
N THR A 146 -4.76 -8.70 -5.44
CA THR A 146 -3.84 -7.82 -6.19
C THR A 146 -4.37 -7.50 -7.58
N LEU A 147 -4.86 -8.51 -8.32
CA LEU A 147 -5.45 -8.34 -9.64
C LEU A 147 -6.72 -7.49 -9.62
N ALA A 148 -7.49 -7.52 -8.55
CA ALA A 148 -8.68 -6.69 -8.40
C ALA A 148 -8.33 -5.22 -8.06
N THR A 149 -7.34 -5.00 -7.21
CA THR A 149 -7.03 -3.66 -6.67
C THR A 149 -6.09 -2.83 -7.55
N ILE A 150 -5.12 -3.45 -8.22
CA ILE A 150 -4.15 -2.72 -9.06
C ILE A 150 -4.81 -1.98 -10.23
N PRO A 151 -5.69 -2.60 -11.02
CA PRO A 151 -6.37 -1.91 -12.13
C PRO A 151 -7.23 -0.74 -11.65
N GLU A 152 -7.93 -0.90 -10.51
CA GLU A 152 -8.72 0.18 -9.94
C GLU A 152 -7.84 1.37 -9.53
N ALA A 153 -6.76 1.11 -8.80
CA ALA A 153 -5.81 2.13 -8.40
C ALA A 153 -5.17 2.82 -9.61
N ALA A 154 -4.75 2.05 -10.61
CA ALA A 154 -4.14 2.58 -11.84
C ALA A 154 -5.12 3.47 -12.61
N THR A 155 -6.38 3.05 -12.73
CA THR A 155 -7.41 3.82 -13.44
C THR A 155 -7.70 5.14 -12.73
N ARG A 156 -7.80 5.15 -11.41
CA ARG A 156 -8.01 6.36 -10.60
C ARG A 156 -6.84 7.34 -10.76
N VAL A 157 -5.62 6.88 -10.58
CA VAL A 157 -4.42 7.71 -10.71
C VAL A 157 -4.30 8.28 -12.13
N THR A 158 -4.59 7.46 -13.15
CA THR A 158 -4.57 7.91 -14.55
C THR A 158 -5.65 8.97 -14.81
N HIS A 159 -6.87 8.77 -14.29
CA HIS A 159 -7.95 9.75 -14.42
C HIS A 159 -7.59 11.08 -13.75
N GLU A 160 -7.08 11.07 -12.53
CA GLU A 160 -6.66 12.29 -11.82
C GLU A 160 -5.53 13.00 -12.56
N PHE A 161 -4.54 12.24 -13.06
CA PHE A 161 -3.44 12.82 -13.84
C PHE A 161 -3.93 13.45 -15.13
N LEU A 162 -4.80 12.77 -15.89
CA LEU A 162 -5.36 13.29 -17.13
C LEU A 162 -6.24 14.52 -16.87
N SER A 163 -7.03 14.52 -15.80
CA SER A 163 -7.85 15.67 -15.41
C SER A 163 -7.00 16.88 -15.03
N ALA A 164 -5.86 16.68 -14.40
CA ALA A 164 -4.93 17.74 -14.06
C ALA A 164 -4.21 18.34 -15.28
N VAL A 165 -3.92 17.52 -16.30
CA VAL A 165 -3.21 17.96 -17.52
C VAL A 165 -4.18 18.49 -18.60
N TRP A 166 -5.35 17.86 -18.74
CA TRP A 166 -6.35 18.23 -19.74
C TRP A 166 -7.69 18.56 -19.10
N LYS A 167 -8.05 19.83 -19.07
CA LYS A 167 -9.36 20.32 -18.57
C LYS A 167 -10.57 19.63 -19.21
N SER A 168 -10.43 19.11 -20.44
CA SER A 168 -11.48 18.36 -21.13
C SER A 168 -11.83 17.05 -20.45
N PHE A 169 -10.91 16.46 -19.67
CA PHE A 169 -11.13 15.22 -18.90
C PHE A 169 -11.87 15.46 -17.59
N GLU A 170 -11.88 16.69 -17.07
CA GLU A 170 -12.59 17.05 -15.84
C GLU A 170 -14.12 16.85 -15.97
N SER A 171 -14.64 16.90 -17.21
CA SER A 171 -16.07 16.68 -17.49
C SER A 171 -16.49 15.19 -17.49
N PHE A 172 -15.55 14.26 -17.48
CA PHE A 172 -15.86 12.83 -17.41
C PHE A 172 -15.90 12.37 -15.95
N PRO A 173 -17.10 12.16 -15.36
CA PRO A 173 -17.18 11.68 -14.00
C PRO A 173 -16.61 10.26 -13.93
N TYR A 174 -15.65 10.04 -13.03
CA TYR A 174 -15.21 8.71 -12.69
C TYR A 174 -16.36 8.01 -11.94
N LYS A 175 -17.03 7.10 -12.63
CA LYS A 175 -18.02 6.21 -12.00
C LYS A 175 -17.28 4.93 -11.60
N GLY A 176 -16.82 4.86 -10.37
CA GLY A 176 -16.30 3.65 -9.75
C GLY A 176 -17.41 2.77 -9.22
#